data_0883c674d5d4ab632132a1e81742508c
#
_entry.id   0883c674d5d4ab632132a1e81742508c
#
_cell.length_a   1.000
_cell.length_b   1.000
_cell.length_c   1.000
_cell.angle_alpha   90.00
_cell.angle_beta   90.00
_cell.angle_gamma   90.00
#
_symmetry.space_group_name_H-M   'P 1'
#
loop_
_entity.id
_entity.type
_entity.pdbx_description
1 polymer ?
#
loop_
_entity_poly.entity_id
_entity_poly.type
_entity_poly.pdbx_seq_one_letter_code
_entity_poly.pdbx_strand_id
1 'polypeptide(L)'
;MTFYNIKHITRYRYASSVIDCANQLMLYPIQDALQVLKKHELHISHKPDVEEFVDYFGNRIGTFSVIEPITELTIESDIEIEILPVVLPETSFSIEEQWKKLGESREEFPYMDFMMLENFEHENEVAALIKNLVDFSLSPFDTAQLLSKYVYDNFEYRKGVTTVETAAGEIWKLKAGVCQDFAHILLVMLRMVGVPARYVSGYICPKDLSSVVKVPPMHGWKYVFHFMDGSELTQQIIALPTIGMYD
;
A
#
# COMPACT_ATOMS: atom_id res chain seq x y z
N MET A 1 -20.04 -4.96 8.50
CA MET A 1 -18.92 -5.30 9.38
C MET A 1 -18.45 -6.68 9.02
N THR A 2 -17.17 -6.86 8.76
CA THR A 2 -16.61 -8.16 8.36
C THR A 2 -15.40 -8.47 9.23
N PHE A 3 -15.37 -9.68 9.79
CA PHE A 3 -14.28 -10.14 10.65
C PHE A 3 -13.31 -11.00 9.84
N TYR A 4 -12.02 -10.79 10.06
CA TYR A 4 -10.96 -11.60 9.47
C TYR A 4 -9.98 -12.08 10.51
N ASN A 5 -9.60 -13.37 10.36
CA ASN A 5 -8.48 -13.96 11.07
C ASN A 5 -7.35 -14.17 10.05
N ILE A 6 -6.22 -13.54 10.28
CA ILE A 6 -5.07 -13.57 9.38
C ILE A 6 -3.92 -14.20 10.12
N LYS A 7 -3.34 -15.25 9.53
CA LYS A 7 -2.09 -15.84 9.99
C LYS A 7 -1.02 -15.63 8.94
N HIS A 8 -0.02 -14.81 9.28
CA HIS A 8 1.15 -14.57 8.43
C HIS A 8 2.34 -15.35 8.98
N ILE A 9 2.99 -16.15 8.12
CA ILE A 9 4.16 -16.94 8.49
C ILE A 9 5.27 -16.65 7.48
N THR A 10 6.39 -16.14 7.98
CA THR A 10 7.62 -15.99 7.21
C THR A 10 8.67 -16.94 7.76
N ARG A 11 9.30 -17.72 6.86
CA ARG A 11 10.39 -18.63 7.21
C ARG A 11 11.60 -18.36 6.36
N TYR A 12 12.70 -18.05 7.03
CA TYR A 12 14.01 -17.92 6.42
C TYR A 12 14.80 -19.18 6.69
N ARG A 13 15.41 -19.74 5.65
CA ARG A 13 16.36 -20.85 5.76
C ARG A 13 17.67 -20.40 5.17
N TYR A 14 18.72 -20.53 5.94
CA TYR A 14 20.07 -20.12 5.56
C TYR A 14 20.88 -21.34 5.12
N ALA A 15 21.67 -21.18 4.06
CA ALA A 15 22.53 -22.24 3.56
C ALA A 15 23.67 -22.61 4.53
N SER A 16 24.04 -21.65 5.39
CA SER A 16 25.00 -21.84 6.49
C SER A 16 24.50 -21.15 7.74
N SER A 17 25.05 -21.45 8.90
CA SER A 17 24.72 -20.76 10.13
C SER A 17 25.05 -19.28 10.03
N VAL A 18 24.05 -18.41 10.40
CA VAL A 18 24.21 -16.97 10.52
C VAL A 18 24.22 -16.57 11.99
N ILE A 19 25.00 -15.56 12.32
CA ILE A 19 25.17 -14.97 13.64
C ILE A 19 24.78 -13.51 13.55
N ASP A 20 24.30 -12.91 14.63
CA ASP A 20 23.89 -11.50 14.71
C ASP A 20 22.85 -11.13 13.67
N CYS A 21 21.78 -11.94 13.57
CA CYS A 21 20.70 -11.72 12.64
C CYS A 21 19.79 -10.60 13.12
N ALA A 22 20.04 -9.38 12.66
CA ALA A 22 19.20 -8.19 12.95
C ALA A 22 18.03 -8.09 11.96
N ASN A 23 16.84 -7.80 12.47
CA ASN A 23 15.61 -7.76 11.69
C ASN A 23 14.76 -6.55 12.05
N GLN A 24 14.02 -6.06 11.06
CA GLN A 24 12.97 -5.07 11.22
C GLN A 24 11.65 -5.65 10.73
N LEU A 25 10.59 -5.46 11.51
CA LEU A 25 9.25 -5.98 11.24
C LEU A 25 8.26 -4.83 11.00
N MET A 26 7.48 -4.96 9.92
CA MET A 26 6.32 -4.10 9.62
C MET A 26 5.06 -4.96 9.52
N LEU A 27 4.81 -5.80 10.53
CA LEU A 27 3.68 -6.75 10.57
C LEU A 27 2.58 -6.33 11.55
N TYR A 28 2.65 -5.10 12.07
CA TYR A 28 1.64 -4.57 12.98
C TYR A 28 0.49 -3.98 12.19
N PRO A 29 -0.75 -4.50 12.38
CA PRO A 29 -1.90 -3.94 11.70
C PRO A 29 -2.18 -2.51 12.15
N ILE A 30 -2.54 -1.65 11.21
CA ILE A 30 -3.03 -0.31 11.53
C ILE A 30 -4.40 -0.40 12.21
N GLN A 31 -4.67 0.51 13.12
CA GLN A 31 -5.99 0.75 13.66
C GLN A 31 -6.42 2.16 13.28
N ASP A 32 -7.57 2.26 12.61
CA ASP A 32 -8.10 3.52 12.11
C ASP A 32 -9.65 3.51 12.10
N ALA A 33 -10.26 4.49 11.44
CA ALA A 33 -11.72 4.59 11.31
C ALA A 33 -12.36 3.44 10.51
N LEU A 34 -11.59 2.68 9.74
CA LEU A 34 -12.07 1.62 8.85
C LEU A 34 -11.68 0.21 9.32
N GLN A 35 -10.73 0.11 10.23
CA GLN A 35 -10.19 -1.15 10.70
C GLN A 35 -9.96 -1.14 12.22
N VAL A 36 -10.61 -2.05 12.91
CA VAL A 36 -10.44 -2.24 14.35
C VAL A 36 -9.62 -3.49 14.61
N LEU A 37 -8.46 -3.32 15.23
CA LEU A 37 -7.62 -4.44 15.66
C LEU A 37 -8.22 -5.06 16.95
N LYS A 38 -8.63 -6.32 16.90
CA LYS A 38 -9.16 -7.07 18.04
C LYS A 38 -8.06 -7.82 18.77
N LYS A 39 -7.13 -8.40 18.00
CA LYS A 39 -6.01 -9.19 18.53
C LYS A 39 -4.83 -9.12 17.59
N HIS A 40 -3.64 -9.05 18.15
CA HIS A 40 -2.39 -9.25 17.44
C HIS A 40 -1.39 -9.97 18.34
N GLU A 41 -0.90 -11.12 17.89
CA GLU A 41 0.14 -11.89 18.56
C GLU A 41 1.29 -12.13 17.60
N LEU A 42 2.49 -11.78 18.03
CA LEU A 42 3.72 -11.98 17.27
C LEU A 42 4.55 -13.08 17.94
N HIS A 43 4.87 -14.12 17.19
CA HIS A 43 5.70 -15.22 17.63
C HIS A 43 6.95 -15.33 16.76
N ILE A 44 8.11 -15.24 17.39
CA ILE A 44 9.40 -15.33 16.71
C ILE A 44 10.17 -16.52 17.29
N SER A 45 10.70 -17.39 16.41
CA SER A 45 11.59 -18.46 16.85
C SER A 45 12.78 -17.87 17.60
N HIS A 46 13.40 -18.64 18.50
CA HIS A 46 14.47 -18.18 19.39
C HIS A 46 14.05 -17.11 20.41
N LYS A 47 12.80 -16.62 20.36
CA LYS A 47 12.19 -15.69 21.32
C LYS A 47 13.06 -14.47 21.65
N PRO A 48 13.53 -13.74 20.66
CA PRO A 48 14.27 -12.50 20.91
C PRO A 48 13.37 -11.45 21.57
N ASP A 49 13.96 -10.53 22.29
CA ASP A 49 13.27 -9.31 22.73
C ASP A 49 13.01 -8.44 21.51
N VAL A 50 11.77 -7.95 21.39
CA VAL A 50 11.35 -7.08 20.29
C VAL A 50 11.17 -5.67 20.85
N GLU A 51 11.96 -4.73 20.33
CA GLU A 51 11.79 -3.31 20.60
C GLU A 51 10.84 -2.70 19.59
N GLU A 52 9.82 -1.99 20.06
CA GLU A 52 8.80 -1.38 19.21
C GLU A 52 8.87 0.14 19.25
N PHE A 53 8.67 0.75 18.08
CA PHE A 53 8.55 2.20 17.96
C PHE A 53 7.56 2.57 16.85
N VAL A 54 7.17 3.82 16.78
CA VAL A 54 6.35 4.38 15.71
C VAL A 54 7.22 5.24 14.82
N ASP A 55 7.21 4.99 13.53
CA ASP A 55 7.96 5.78 12.56
C ASP A 55 7.27 7.13 12.27
N TYR A 56 7.95 7.95 11.46
CA TYR A 56 7.45 9.25 11.02
C TYR A 56 6.08 9.19 10.32
N PHE A 57 5.78 8.08 9.62
CA PHE A 57 4.52 7.89 8.91
C PHE A 57 3.41 7.25 9.76
N GLY A 58 3.66 7.05 11.05
CA GLY A 58 2.72 6.43 11.99
C GLY A 58 2.70 4.90 11.91
N ASN A 59 3.66 4.26 11.23
CA ASN A 59 3.76 2.81 11.21
C ASN A 59 4.38 2.32 12.52
N ARG A 60 3.78 1.31 13.14
CA ARG A 60 4.38 0.58 14.25
C ARG A 60 5.42 -0.41 13.69
N ILE A 61 6.64 -0.30 14.17
CA ILE A 61 7.78 -1.09 13.71
C ILE A 61 8.36 -1.85 14.90
N GLY A 62 8.68 -3.12 14.70
CA GLY A 62 9.43 -3.93 15.66
C GLY A 62 10.84 -4.18 15.15
N THR A 63 11.82 -4.10 16.03
CA THR A 63 13.20 -4.51 15.76
C THR A 63 13.65 -5.56 16.75
N PHE A 64 14.40 -6.53 16.27
CA PHE A 64 14.99 -7.57 17.11
C PHE A 64 16.30 -8.11 16.51
N SER A 65 17.11 -8.72 17.35
CA SER A 65 18.33 -9.42 16.92
C SER A 65 18.39 -10.82 17.54
N VAL A 66 18.84 -11.80 16.75
CA VAL A 66 19.17 -13.13 17.23
C VAL A 66 20.69 -13.27 17.20
N ILE A 67 21.31 -13.30 18.37
CA ILE A 67 22.78 -13.32 18.52
C ILE A 67 23.33 -14.74 18.34
N GLU A 68 22.55 -15.76 18.72
CA GLU A 68 22.96 -17.16 18.61
C GLU A 68 23.08 -17.59 17.15
N PRO A 69 23.98 -18.55 16.84
CA PRO A 69 24.09 -19.14 15.51
C PRO A 69 22.78 -19.85 15.11
N ILE A 70 22.13 -19.40 14.05
CA ILE A 70 20.88 -19.99 13.54
C ILE A 70 20.98 -20.40 12.08
N THR A 71 20.22 -21.43 11.68
CA THR A 71 20.06 -21.87 10.29
C THR A 71 18.62 -21.67 9.78
N GLU A 72 17.70 -21.35 10.69
CA GLU A 72 16.30 -21.05 10.35
C GLU A 72 15.78 -19.96 11.28
N LEU A 73 14.96 -19.05 10.72
CA LEU A 73 14.20 -18.05 11.46
C LEU A 73 12.73 -18.10 11.02
N THR A 74 11.83 -18.28 11.97
CA THR A 74 10.38 -18.25 11.71
C THR A 74 9.76 -17.08 12.46
N ILE A 75 8.94 -16.30 11.74
CA ILE A 75 8.17 -15.19 12.27
C ILE A 75 6.70 -15.46 11.95
N GLU A 76 5.85 -15.54 12.96
CA GLU A 76 4.40 -15.72 12.85
C GLU A 76 3.70 -14.51 13.43
N SER A 77 2.70 -14.00 12.71
CA SER A 77 1.81 -12.93 13.15
C SER A 77 0.37 -13.42 13.04
N ASP A 78 -0.31 -13.57 14.17
CA ASP A 78 -1.71 -13.95 14.28
C ASP A 78 -2.54 -12.69 14.56
N ILE A 79 -3.48 -12.37 13.65
CA ILE A 79 -4.19 -11.10 13.62
C ILE A 79 -5.69 -11.36 13.56
N GLU A 80 -6.46 -10.70 14.43
CA GLU A 80 -7.92 -10.62 14.35
C GLU A 80 -8.35 -9.18 14.14
N ILE A 81 -9.03 -8.91 13.03
CA ILE A 81 -9.48 -7.56 12.67
C ILE A 81 -10.97 -7.55 12.32
N GLU A 82 -11.58 -6.42 12.56
CA GLU A 82 -12.92 -6.08 12.09
C GLU A 82 -12.80 -4.93 11.09
N ILE A 83 -13.31 -5.13 9.87
CA ILE A 83 -13.40 -4.10 8.85
C ILE A 83 -14.76 -3.43 8.92
N LEU A 84 -14.74 -2.12 9.09
CA LEU A 84 -15.91 -1.27 9.11
C LEU A 84 -16.32 -0.87 7.69
N PRO A 85 -17.60 -0.58 7.44
CA PRO A 85 -18.04 -0.08 6.14
C PRO A 85 -17.32 1.22 5.80
N VAL A 86 -16.85 1.32 4.57
CA VAL A 86 -16.31 2.57 4.04
C VAL A 86 -17.48 3.48 3.71
N VAL A 87 -17.58 4.59 4.42
CA VAL A 87 -18.50 5.68 4.07
C VAL A 87 -17.64 6.76 3.45
N LEU A 88 -17.81 6.99 2.13
CA LEU A 88 -17.15 8.12 1.49
C LEU A 88 -17.80 9.41 2.02
N PRO A 89 -17.00 10.38 2.48
CA PRO A 89 -17.57 11.65 2.93
C PRO A 89 -18.24 12.36 1.75
N GLU A 90 -19.43 12.84 1.99
CA GLU A 90 -20.04 13.79 1.08
C GLU A 90 -19.27 15.11 1.20
N THR A 91 -18.69 15.57 0.10
CA THR A 91 -18.04 16.88 0.08
C THR A 91 -19.01 17.94 -0.42
N SER A 92 -19.07 19.07 0.29
CA SER A 92 -19.80 20.26 -0.16
C SER A 92 -18.98 21.15 -1.09
N PHE A 93 -17.69 20.82 -1.29
CA PHE A 93 -16.79 21.61 -2.12
C PHE A 93 -17.00 21.32 -3.60
N SER A 94 -17.01 22.39 -4.40
CA SER A 94 -16.94 22.27 -5.86
C SER A 94 -15.64 21.57 -6.28
N ILE A 95 -15.62 21.01 -7.48
CA ILE A 95 -14.43 20.33 -8.02
C ILE A 95 -13.22 21.27 -8.05
N GLU A 96 -13.44 22.54 -8.42
CA GLU A 96 -12.38 23.54 -8.42
C GLU A 96 -11.82 23.80 -7.01
N GLU A 97 -12.69 23.91 -6.01
CA GLU A 97 -12.28 24.06 -4.61
C GLU A 97 -11.53 22.84 -4.08
N GLN A 98 -11.92 21.62 -4.49
CA GLN A 98 -11.22 20.41 -4.13
C GLN A 98 -9.78 20.41 -4.67
N TRP A 99 -9.59 20.75 -5.95
CA TRP A 99 -8.26 20.87 -6.55
C TRP A 99 -7.43 21.97 -5.92
N LYS A 100 -8.04 23.11 -5.61
CA LYS A 100 -7.38 24.24 -4.92
C LYS A 100 -6.87 23.80 -3.54
N LYS A 101 -7.74 23.22 -2.72
CA LYS A 101 -7.37 22.72 -1.37
C LYS A 101 -6.27 21.66 -1.43
N LEU A 102 -6.39 20.73 -2.36
CA LEU A 102 -5.35 19.72 -2.58
C LEU A 102 -4.02 20.37 -2.98
N GLY A 103 -4.05 21.43 -3.81
CA GLY A 103 -2.86 22.21 -4.16
C GLY A 103 -2.22 22.88 -2.95
N GLU A 104 -3.02 23.49 -2.08
CA GLU A 104 -2.55 24.14 -0.86
C GLU A 104 -1.90 23.14 0.10
N SER A 105 -2.45 21.93 0.24
CA SER A 105 -1.92 20.90 1.13
C SER A 105 -0.57 20.31 0.71
N ARG A 106 -0.16 20.47 -0.55
CA ARG A 106 1.10 19.89 -1.06
C ARG A 106 2.35 20.41 -0.36
N GLU A 107 2.30 21.60 0.23
CA GLU A 107 3.39 22.22 0.97
C GLU A 107 3.37 21.87 2.47
N GLU A 108 2.36 21.12 2.90
CA GLU A 108 2.20 20.71 4.30
C GLU A 108 2.70 19.29 4.54
N PHE A 109 3.22 19.02 5.75
CA PHE A 109 3.55 17.66 6.17
C PHE A 109 2.28 16.87 6.52
N PRO A 110 2.19 15.58 6.16
CA PRO A 110 3.18 14.75 5.45
C PRO A 110 3.03 14.75 3.92
N TYR A 111 2.18 15.59 3.35
CA TYR A 111 1.81 15.53 1.91
C TYR A 111 2.97 15.86 0.99
N MET A 112 3.88 16.73 1.44
CA MET A 112 5.11 17.06 0.70
C MET A 112 5.88 15.79 0.33
N ASP A 113 6.06 14.87 1.28
CA ASP A 113 6.77 13.60 1.05
C ASP A 113 6.01 12.70 0.06
N PHE A 114 4.67 12.76 0.10
CA PHE A 114 3.82 11.96 -0.79
C PHE A 114 3.74 12.52 -2.22
N MET A 115 4.30 13.71 -2.45
CA MET A 115 4.45 14.33 -3.77
C MET A 115 5.81 14.07 -4.42
N MET A 116 6.79 13.54 -3.66
CA MET A 116 8.12 13.32 -4.18
C MET A 116 8.10 12.30 -5.32
N LEU A 117 8.54 12.72 -6.50
CA LEU A 117 8.79 11.84 -7.63
C LEU A 117 10.24 11.40 -7.62
N GLU A 118 10.46 10.10 -7.70
CA GLU A 118 11.77 9.54 -8.01
C GLU A 118 12.10 9.78 -9.49
N ASN A 119 13.39 9.66 -9.85
CA ASN A 119 13.81 9.78 -11.24
C ASN A 119 13.14 8.68 -12.09
N PHE A 120 12.30 9.09 -13.02
CA PHE A 120 11.49 8.20 -13.85
C PHE A 120 11.79 8.45 -15.33
N GLU A 121 12.41 7.47 -16.00
CA GLU A 121 12.84 7.60 -17.40
C GLU A 121 11.75 8.01 -18.40
N HIS A 122 10.49 7.59 -18.14
CA HIS A 122 9.36 7.79 -19.04
C HIS A 122 8.44 8.94 -18.61
N GLU A 123 8.94 9.89 -17.84
CA GLU A 123 8.15 11.02 -17.32
C GLU A 123 7.40 11.75 -18.44
N ASN A 124 8.05 12.04 -19.55
CA ASN A 124 7.44 12.75 -20.69
C ASN A 124 6.29 11.94 -21.34
N GLU A 125 6.43 10.61 -21.43
CA GLU A 125 5.38 9.75 -21.97
C GLU A 125 4.16 9.73 -21.05
N VAL A 126 4.39 9.59 -19.75
CA VAL A 126 3.33 9.61 -18.74
C VAL A 126 2.67 10.98 -18.68
N ALA A 127 3.42 12.07 -18.75
CA ALA A 127 2.87 13.42 -18.79
C ALA A 127 1.98 13.65 -20.03
N ALA A 128 2.40 13.18 -21.20
CA ALA A 128 1.60 13.24 -22.41
C ALA A 128 0.31 12.40 -22.31
N LEU A 129 0.40 11.21 -21.70
CA LEU A 129 -0.75 10.37 -21.44
C LEU A 129 -1.74 11.05 -20.49
N ILE A 130 -1.25 11.56 -19.34
CA ILE A 130 -2.07 12.25 -18.35
C ILE A 130 -2.80 13.45 -19.00
N LYS A 131 -2.10 14.24 -19.79
CA LYS A 131 -2.69 15.38 -20.51
C LYS A 131 -3.85 15.00 -21.44
N ASN A 132 -3.81 13.81 -22.01
CA ASN A 132 -4.86 13.31 -22.90
C ASN A 132 -5.99 12.59 -22.14
N LEU A 133 -5.70 12.02 -20.98
CA LEU A 133 -6.61 11.18 -20.23
C LEU A 133 -7.38 11.97 -19.16
N VAL A 134 -6.70 12.90 -18.49
CA VAL A 134 -7.24 13.62 -17.33
C VAL A 134 -7.90 14.92 -17.78
N ASP A 135 -9.18 15.04 -17.46
CA ASP A 135 -9.93 16.29 -17.53
C ASP A 135 -10.12 16.80 -16.09
N PHE A 136 -9.62 17.99 -15.80
CA PHE A 136 -9.76 18.65 -14.50
C PHE A 136 -11.20 19.09 -14.17
N SER A 137 -12.17 18.78 -15.01
CA SER A 137 -13.58 18.79 -14.65
C SER A 137 -13.98 17.62 -13.73
N LEU A 138 -13.12 16.59 -13.62
CA LEU A 138 -13.24 15.50 -12.66
C LEU A 138 -12.66 15.90 -11.30
N SER A 139 -13.26 15.38 -10.22
CA SER A 139 -12.71 15.55 -8.88
C SER A 139 -11.33 14.88 -8.77
N PRO A 140 -10.48 15.26 -7.79
CA PRO A 140 -9.22 14.53 -7.51
C PRO A 140 -9.45 13.05 -7.30
N PHE A 141 -10.54 12.66 -6.64
CA PHE A 141 -10.90 11.26 -6.40
C PHE A 141 -11.25 10.52 -7.69
N ASP A 142 -12.12 11.10 -8.54
CA ASP A 142 -12.50 10.49 -9.81
C ASP A 142 -11.30 10.40 -10.75
N THR A 143 -10.41 11.40 -10.72
CA THR A 143 -9.14 11.38 -11.45
C THR A 143 -8.26 10.22 -10.99
N ALA A 144 -8.17 10.01 -9.69
CA ALA A 144 -7.39 8.88 -9.16
C ALA A 144 -7.99 7.52 -9.54
N GLN A 145 -9.32 7.40 -9.55
CA GLN A 145 -10.00 6.19 -10.04
C GLN A 145 -9.75 5.98 -11.53
N LEU A 146 -9.79 7.02 -12.33
CA LEU A 146 -9.50 6.97 -13.76
C LEU A 146 -8.08 6.46 -14.02
N LEU A 147 -7.08 6.98 -13.30
CA LEU A 147 -5.69 6.54 -13.42
C LEU A 147 -5.51 5.08 -12.95
N SER A 148 -6.17 4.69 -11.86
CA SER A 148 -6.19 3.30 -11.40
C SER A 148 -6.77 2.37 -12.45
N LYS A 149 -7.91 2.76 -13.04
CA LYS A 149 -8.52 1.99 -14.14
C LYS A 149 -7.60 1.90 -15.35
N TYR A 150 -6.90 2.98 -15.69
CA TYR A 150 -5.92 2.95 -16.78
C TYR A 150 -4.82 1.91 -16.52
N VAL A 151 -4.26 1.86 -15.31
CA VAL A 151 -3.25 0.85 -14.94
C VAL A 151 -3.85 -0.55 -15.07
N TYR A 152 -5.04 -0.77 -14.55
CA TYR A 152 -5.75 -2.06 -14.64
C TYR A 152 -5.94 -2.51 -16.08
N ASP A 153 -6.39 -1.64 -16.96
CA ASP A 153 -6.74 -1.97 -18.35
C ASP A 153 -5.50 -2.14 -19.25
N ASN A 154 -4.34 -1.55 -18.89
CA ASN A 154 -3.16 -1.46 -19.77
C ASN A 154 -1.93 -2.23 -19.28
N PHE A 155 -1.99 -2.83 -18.09
CA PHE A 155 -0.89 -3.63 -17.54
C PHE A 155 -1.33 -5.07 -17.29
N GLU A 156 -0.53 -6.00 -17.77
CA GLU A 156 -0.81 -7.44 -17.64
C GLU A 156 -0.26 -7.97 -16.32
N TYR A 157 -1.10 -8.69 -15.54
CA TYR A 157 -0.61 -9.37 -14.35
C TYR A 157 0.22 -10.60 -14.72
N ARG A 158 1.53 -10.53 -14.50
CA ARG A 158 2.48 -11.60 -14.84
C ARG A 158 3.52 -11.76 -13.76
N LYS A 159 3.53 -12.94 -13.12
CA LYS A 159 4.53 -13.28 -12.10
C LYS A 159 5.90 -13.58 -12.73
N GLY A 160 6.97 -13.22 -12.02
CA GLY A 160 8.34 -13.58 -12.37
C GLY A 160 8.97 -12.76 -13.50
N VAL A 161 8.30 -11.70 -14.00
CA VAL A 161 8.89 -10.78 -14.99
C VAL A 161 9.57 -9.58 -14.34
N THR A 162 9.29 -9.35 -13.06
CA THR A 162 9.87 -8.27 -12.23
C THR A 162 10.40 -8.84 -10.92
N THR A 163 11.30 -8.09 -10.28
CA THR A 163 11.82 -8.34 -8.93
C THR A 163 11.53 -7.13 -8.05
N VAL A 164 11.83 -7.21 -6.77
CA VAL A 164 11.69 -6.07 -5.84
C VAL A 164 12.61 -4.89 -6.18
N GLU A 165 13.62 -5.12 -7.02
CA GLU A 165 14.57 -4.11 -7.47
C GLU A 165 14.21 -3.51 -8.84
N THR A 166 13.17 -4.03 -9.50
CA THR A 166 12.76 -3.55 -10.83
C THR A 166 12.24 -2.12 -10.73
N ALA A 167 12.88 -1.21 -11.47
CA ALA A 167 12.51 0.20 -11.45
C ALA A 167 11.16 0.46 -12.16
N ALA A 168 10.44 1.49 -11.74
CA ALA A 168 9.15 1.87 -12.32
C ALA A 168 9.22 2.12 -13.84
N GLY A 169 10.35 2.64 -14.35
CA GLY A 169 10.58 2.83 -15.79
C GLY A 169 10.57 1.52 -16.57
N GLU A 170 11.16 0.46 -16.04
CA GLU A 170 11.14 -0.87 -16.66
C GLU A 170 9.73 -1.46 -16.66
N ILE A 171 9.00 -1.32 -15.55
CA ILE A 171 7.61 -1.77 -15.42
C ILE A 171 6.73 -1.05 -16.45
N TRP A 172 6.91 0.27 -16.61
CA TRP A 172 6.20 1.06 -17.60
C TRP A 172 6.44 0.55 -19.02
N LYS A 173 7.67 0.19 -19.35
CA LYS A 173 8.06 -0.33 -20.65
C LYS A 173 7.51 -1.73 -20.93
N LEU A 174 7.57 -2.60 -19.91
CA LEU A 174 7.07 -3.98 -19.98
C LEU A 174 5.54 -4.04 -20.05
N LYS A 175 4.84 -3.06 -19.48
CA LYS A 175 3.38 -3.09 -19.27
C LYS A 175 2.90 -4.38 -18.60
N ALA A 176 3.76 -5.00 -17.81
CA ALA A 176 3.48 -6.26 -17.11
C ALA A 176 4.23 -6.30 -15.77
N GLY A 177 3.66 -7.00 -14.80
CA GLY A 177 4.25 -7.15 -13.48
C GLY A 177 3.27 -7.74 -12.48
N VAL A 178 3.51 -7.47 -11.20
CA VAL A 178 2.64 -7.87 -10.09
C VAL A 178 2.02 -6.64 -9.43
N CYS A 179 1.17 -6.85 -8.43
CA CYS A 179 0.44 -5.77 -7.74
C CYS A 179 1.36 -4.63 -7.26
N GLN A 180 2.55 -4.95 -6.77
CA GLN A 180 3.56 -3.99 -6.34
C GLN A 180 3.95 -3.04 -7.47
N ASP A 181 4.21 -3.59 -8.63
CA ASP A 181 4.63 -2.85 -9.81
C ASP A 181 3.56 -1.86 -10.26
N PHE A 182 2.31 -2.31 -10.27
CA PHE A 182 1.16 -1.48 -10.65
C PHE A 182 0.92 -0.35 -9.67
N ALA A 183 1.15 -0.61 -8.38
CA ALA A 183 1.07 0.44 -7.37
C ALA A 183 2.13 1.52 -7.59
N HIS A 184 3.38 1.15 -7.88
CA HIS A 184 4.43 2.12 -8.17
C HIS A 184 4.12 2.97 -9.40
N ILE A 185 3.60 2.36 -10.47
CA ILE A 185 3.14 3.11 -11.66
C ILE A 185 2.03 4.09 -11.30
N LEU A 186 1.03 3.63 -10.53
CA LEU A 186 -0.07 4.51 -10.12
C LEU A 186 0.40 5.65 -9.21
N LEU A 187 1.35 5.41 -8.30
CA LEU A 187 1.95 6.46 -7.49
C LEU A 187 2.63 7.53 -8.35
N VAL A 188 3.40 7.13 -9.35
CA VAL A 188 4.00 8.07 -10.33
C VAL A 188 2.92 8.91 -11.00
N MET A 189 1.88 8.28 -11.55
CA MET A 189 0.81 8.99 -12.26
C MET A 189 0.04 9.95 -11.36
N LEU A 190 -0.29 9.54 -10.12
CA LEU A 190 -1.00 10.38 -9.15
C LEU A 190 -0.17 11.60 -8.74
N ARG A 191 1.11 11.40 -8.45
CA ARG A 191 2.02 12.51 -8.08
C ARG A 191 2.22 13.48 -9.23
N MET A 192 2.31 12.99 -10.47
CA MET A 192 2.43 13.84 -11.67
C MET A 192 1.17 14.69 -11.92
N VAL A 193 -0.01 14.19 -11.62
CA VAL A 193 -1.26 14.97 -11.71
C VAL A 193 -1.48 15.88 -10.49
N GLY A 194 -0.60 15.75 -9.50
CA GLY A 194 -0.61 16.57 -8.30
C GLY A 194 -1.47 16.03 -7.16
N VAL A 195 -1.73 14.75 -7.13
CA VAL A 195 -2.40 14.05 -6.02
C VAL A 195 -1.35 13.41 -5.13
N PRO A 196 -1.18 13.85 -3.86
CA PRO A 196 -0.28 13.21 -2.92
C PRO A 196 -0.65 11.74 -2.73
N ALA A 197 0.31 10.85 -2.90
CA ALA A 197 0.06 9.42 -2.84
C ALA A 197 1.18 8.66 -2.15
N ARG A 198 0.81 7.72 -1.27
CA ARG A 198 1.75 6.83 -0.57
C ARG A 198 1.42 5.37 -0.81
N TYR A 199 2.45 4.55 -0.69
CA TYR A 199 2.33 3.11 -0.73
C TYR A 199 1.81 2.57 0.61
N VAL A 200 0.84 1.66 0.55
CA VAL A 200 0.34 0.93 1.72
C VAL A 200 0.30 -0.56 1.40
N SER A 201 0.92 -1.38 2.23
CA SER A 201 0.84 -2.83 2.13
C SER A 201 -0.29 -3.40 2.98
N GLY A 202 -0.87 -4.53 2.54
CA GLY A 202 -1.94 -5.18 3.27
C GLY A 202 -2.26 -6.57 2.71
N TYR A 203 -3.33 -7.16 3.23
CA TYR A 203 -3.82 -8.46 2.79
C TYR A 203 -5.08 -8.29 1.96
N ILE A 204 -5.21 -9.08 0.88
CA ILE A 204 -6.43 -9.18 0.09
C ILE A 204 -7.15 -10.47 0.49
N CYS A 205 -8.45 -10.34 0.76
CA CYS A 205 -9.31 -11.48 0.96
C CYS A 205 -9.99 -11.85 -0.38
N PRO A 206 -9.77 -13.06 -0.91
CA PRO A 206 -10.48 -13.54 -2.09
C PRO A 206 -11.98 -13.62 -1.84
N LYS A 207 -12.81 -13.39 -2.86
CA LYS A 207 -14.28 -13.40 -2.74
C LYS A 207 -14.85 -14.80 -2.42
N ASP A 208 -14.19 -15.87 -2.81
CA ASP A 208 -14.63 -17.27 -2.63
C ASP A 208 -13.99 -17.91 -1.40
N LEU A 209 -14.45 -17.53 -0.23
CA LEU A 209 -14.04 -18.12 1.05
C LEU A 209 -14.91 -19.32 1.43
N SER A 210 -14.87 -20.40 0.69
CA SER A 210 -15.44 -21.69 1.15
C SER A 210 -14.40 -22.62 1.81
N SER A 211 -13.13 -22.23 1.86
CA SER A 211 -12.05 -23.02 2.47
C SER A 211 -10.93 -22.11 2.99
N VAL A 212 -10.16 -22.62 3.96
CA VAL A 212 -8.90 -22.01 4.39
C VAL A 212 -7.98 -21.83 3.19
N VAL A 213 -8.03 -20.67 2.56
CA VAL A 213 -7.17 -20.36 1.44
C VAL A 213 -5.78 -20.10 2.00
N LYS A 214 -4.83 -20.99 1.71
CA LYS A 214 -3.42 -20.68 1.83
C LYS A 214 -3.09 -19.66 0.73
N VAL A 215 -3.38 -18.40 1.00
CA VAL A 215 -2.95 -17.32 0.13
C VAL A 215 -1.44 -17.22 0.33
N PRO A 216 -0.61 -17.38 -0.72
CA PRO A 216 0.77 -16.95 -0.63
C PRO A 216 0.77 -15.47 -0.21
N PRO A 217 1.82 -14.96 0.45
CA PRO A 217 1.87 -13.56 0.86
C PRO A 217 1.71 -12.69 -0.38
N MET A 218 0.47 -12.36 -0.68
CA MET A 218 0.14 -11.43 -1.74
C MET A 218 -0.04 -10.09 -1.05
N HIS A 219 0.93 -9.23 -1.28
CA HIS A 219 0.85 -7.85 -0.89
C HIS A 219 -0.30 -7.22 -1.68
N GLY A 220 -1.47 -7.22 -1.07
CA GLY A 220 -2.63 -6.55 -1.63
C GLY A 220 -2.51 -5.06 -1.40
N TRP A 221 -2.79 -4.29 -2.42
CA TRP A 221 -2.60 -2.86 -2.47
C TRP A 221 -3.89 -2.14 -2.10
N LYS A 222 -3.83 -1.32 -1.05
CA LYS A 222 -4.80 -0.26 -0.80
C LYS A 222 -4.16 1.04 -1.25
N TYR A 223 -4.78 1.74 -2.20
CA TYR A 223 -4.42 3.11 -2.51
C TYR A 223 -5.02 4.01 -1.46
N VAL A 224 -4.18 4.79 -0.79
CA VAL A 224 -4.64 5.77 0.19
C VAL A 224 -4.71 7.11 -0.51
N PHE A 225 -5.92 7.57 -0.74
CA PHE A 225 -6.16 8.95 -1.12
C PHE A 225 -6.51 9.73 0.13
N HIS A 226 -5.83 10.85 0.32
CA HIS A 226 -6.14 11.76 1.39
C HIS A 226 -7.10 12.80 0.86
N PHE A 227 -8.33 12.80 1.38
CA PHE A 227 -9.29 13.86 1.12
C PHE A 227 -9.35 14.78 2.33
N MET A 228 -9.18 16.08 2.09
CA MET A 228 -9.50 17.12 3.04
C MET A 228 -10.97 17.52 2.84
N ASP A 229 -11.82 17.20 3.80
CA ASP A 229 -12.96 18.04 4.04
C ASP A 229 -12.51 19.16 4.99
N GLY A 230 -13.05 20.35 4.85
CA GLY A 230 -12.51 21.56 5.48
C GLY A 230 -12.69 21.68 6.99
N SER A 231 -12.95 20.60 7.73
CA SER A 231 -13.21 20.65 9.17
C SER A 231 -12.18 19.94 10.06
N GLU A 232 -11.51 18.91 9.58
CA GLU A 232 -10.36 18.26 10.22
C GLU A 232 -9.66 17.36 9.21
N LEU A 233 -8.33 17.23 9.33
CA LEU A 233 -7.47 16.30 8.58
C LEU A 233 -7.87 14.85 8.90
N THR A 234 -8.96 14.38 8.34
CA THR A 234 -9.36 12.99 8.51
C THR A 234 -8.60 12.14 7.51
N GLN A 235 -7.68 11.34 8.03
CA GLN A 235 -6.97 10.32 7.25
C GLN A 235 -7.97 9.29 6.78
N GLN A 236 -8.47 9.43 5.57
CA GLN A 236 -9.33 8.42 4.98
C GLN A 236 -8.54 7.56 4.01
N ILE A 237 -8.35 6.33 4.43
CA ILE A 237 -7.86 5.26 3.58
C ILE A 237 -9.02 4.85 2.68
N ILE A 238 -9.05 5.33 1.45
CA ILE A 238 -9.96 4.78 0.46
C ILE A 238 -9.30 3.53 -0.10
N ALA A 239 -9.72 2.38 0.43
CA ALA A 239 -9.53 1.13 -0.28
C ALA A 239 -10.40 1.22 -1.54
N LEU A 240 -9.79 1.49 -2.68
CA LEU A 240 -10.47 1.18 -3.93
C LEU A 240 -10.74 -0.32 -3.90
N PRO A 241 -11.99 -0.76 -4.16
CA PRO A 241 -12.24 -2.18 -4.32
C PRO A 241 -11.29 -2.67 -5.40
N THR A 242 -10.57 -3.72 -5.11
CA THR A 242 -9.83 -4.47 -6.12
C THR A 242 -10.89 -4.97 -7.09
N ILE A 243 -11.12 -4.22 -8.17
CA ILE A 243 -12.00 -4.65 -9.26
C ILE A 243 -11.32 -5.91 -9.77
N GLY A 244 -11.98 -7.06 -9.53
CA GLY A 244 -11.61 -8.41 -9.85
C GLY A 244 -10.40 -8.58 -10.78
N MET A 245 -9.23 -8.76 -10.21
CA MET A 245 -8.03 -9.20 -10.93
C MET A 245 -7.90 -10.73 -10.95
N TYR A 246 -8.97 -11.44 -10.61
CA TYR A 246 -9.01 -12.91 -10.63
C TYR A 246 -10.37 -13.38 -11.18
N ASP A 247 -10.41 -13.69 -12.45
CA ASP A 247 -11.15 -14.77 -13.06
C ASP A 247 -10.19 -15.90 -13.41
#